data_7c6f28aee963c46bcddf9d93ff7917f9
#
_entry.id   7c6f28aee963c46bcddf9d93ff7917f9
#
_cell.length_a   1.000
_cell.length_b   1.000
_cell.length_c   1.000
_cell.angle_alpha   90.00
_cell.angle_beta   90.00
_cell.angle_gamma   90.00
#
_symmetry.space_group_name_H-M   'P 1'
#
loop_
_entity.id
_entity.type
_entity.pdbx_description
1 polymer ?
#
loop_
_entity_poly.entity_id
_entity_poly.type
_entity_poly.pdbx_seq_one_letter_code
_entity_poly.pdbx_strand_id
1 'polypeptide(L)'
;MSAPLLWIENVRKSYGSRLILDVDFLELHAGERYVVIGDNGVGKSTLLRILAGLETAQVSLYKFEGNSISLENYPQVLRREIIYVHQHPYLFKTSVTGNIAYGLKARGIPGPQRDALVKEAMEWAGVTNLDHVPPQKLSGGEKQRVALARAKVLNPKLFLLDEPTANLDADARRQTIQLIQRLCQDNNCVLIACHDYELINLPHMRRMTLSNGRLMPEDAIASHEQAV
;
A
#
# COMPACT_ATOMS: atom_id res chain seq x y z
N MET A 1 12.11 -22.14 2.41
CA MET A 1 11.29 -20.93 2.31
C MET A 1 12.20 -19.72 2.47
N SER A 2 12.07 -18.68 1.67
CA SER A 2 12.85 -17.44 1.83
C SER A 2 12.42 -16.72 3.11
N ALA A 3 13.34 -16.01 3.76
CA ALA A 3 13.01 -15.17 4.91
C ALA A 3 11.93 -14.12 4.52
N PRO A 4 10.99 -13.79 5.41
CA PRO A 4 9.98 -12.78 5.13
C PRO A 4 10.60 -11.38 4.92
N LEU A 5 10.04 -10.61 4.01
CA LEU A 5 10.37 -9.21 3.80
C LEU A 5 10.00 -8.37 5.04
N LEU A 6 8.80 -8.60 5.56
CA LEU A 6 8.27 -7.97 6.76
C LEU A 6 7.70 -9.04 7.69
N TRP A 7 8.03 -8.94 8.98
CA TRP A 7 7.49 -9.77 10.06
C TRP A 7 7.10 -8.88 11.23
N ILE A 8 5.88 -9.02 11.73
CA ILE A 8 5.38 -8.27 12.88
C ILE A 8 4.59 -9.19 13.82
N GLU A 9 4.77 -9.03 15.13
CA GLU A 9 4.11 -9.84 16.16
C GLU A 9 3.40 -8.98 17.20
N ASN A 10 2.26 -9.48 17.68
CA ASN A 10 1.46 -8.94 18.78
C ASN A 10 1.12 -7.46 18.56
N VAL A 11 0.51 -7.14 17.43
CA VAL A 11 0.09 -5.78 17.10
C VAL A 11 -1.19 -5.46 17.85
N ARG A 12 -1.12 -4.58 18.84
CA ARG A 12 -2.28 -4.12 19.59
C ARG A 12 -2.49 -2.62 19.43
N LYS A 13 -3.69 -2.24 19.00
CA LYS A 13 -4.07 -0.84 18.79
C LYS A 13 -5.45 -0.56 19.33
N SER A 14 -5.54 0.50 20.16
CA SER A 14 -6.82 1.02 20.66
C SER A 14 -6.94 2.52 20.39
N TYR A 15 -8.18 2.99 20.20
CA TYR A 15 -8.54 4.40 20.25
C TYR A 15 -9.45 4.61 21.47
N GLY A 16 -8.93 5.30 22.49
CA GLY A 16 -9.59 5.35 23.79
C GLY A 16 -9.74 3.94 24.38
N SER A 17 -10.96 3.57 24.76
CA SER A 17 -11.28 2.24 25.28
C SER A 17 -11.58 1.19 24.19
N ARG A 18 -11.72 1.61 22.94
CA ARG A 18 -12.07 0.71 21.82
C ARG A 18 -10.82 0.04 21.27
N LEU A 19 -10.72 -1.28 21.41
CA LEU A 19 -9.72 -2.11 20.73
C LEU A 19 -10.05 -2.20 19.25
N ILE A 20 -9.08 -1.91 18.39
CA ILE A 20 -9.19 -1.92 16.92
C ILE A 20 -8.42 -3.09 16.32
N LEU A 21 -7.19 -3.32 16.81
CA LEU A 21 -6.34 -4.42 16.33
C LEU A 21 -5.82 -5.21 17.53
N ASP A 22 -5.83 -6.53 17.36
CA ASP A 22 -5.23 -7.53 18.25
C ASP A 22 -4.73 -8.67 17.35
N VAL A 23 -3.66 -8.38 16.61
CA VAL A 23 -3.12 -9.26 15.56
C VAL A 23 -1.91 -9.99 16.11
N ASP A 24 -1.98 -11.31 16.18
CA ASP A 24 -0.93 -12.15 16.75
C ASP A 24 0.35 -12.05 15.91
N PHE A 25 0.25 -12.23 14.60
CA PHE A 25 1.37 -12.04 13.68
C PHE A 25 0.90 -11.71 12.26
N LEU A 26 1.81 -11.13 11.49
CA LEU A 26 1.69 -10.96 10.04
C LEU A 26 3.07 -11.10 9.42
N GLU A 27 3.15 -11.90 8.36
CA GLU A 27 4.35 -12.00 7.53
C GLU A 27 4.04 -11.67 6.08
N LEU A 28 4.95 -10.94 5.44
CA LEU A 28 4.89 -10.61 4.02
C LEU A 28 6.21 -11.01 3.36
N HIS A 29 6.14 -11.62 2.17
CA HIS A 29 7.31 -12.06 1.42
C HIS A 29 7.55 -11.20 0.18
N ALA A 30 8.80 -11.04 -0.21
CA ALA A 30 9.18 -10.31 -1.42
C ALA A 30 8.55 -10.97 -2.66
N GLY A 31 8.03 -10.15 -3.58
CA GLY A 31 7.38 -10.61 -4.80
C GLY A 31 5.96 -11.17 -4.62
N GLU A 32 5.48 -11.28 -3.40
CA GLU A 32 4.15 -11.81 -3.10
C GLU A 32 3.09 -10.70 -3.05
N ARG A 33 1.84 -11.09 -3.20
CA ARG A 33 0.67 -10.21 -3.27
C ARG A 33 -0.33 -10.59 -2.23
N TYR A 34 -0.77 -9.60 -1.46
CA TYR A 34 -1.69 -9.81 -0.34
C TYR A 34 -2.88 -8.87 -0.44
N VAL A 35 -4.03 -9.35 0.00
CA VAL A 35 -5.20 -8.51 0.21
C VAL A 35 -5.76 -8.73 1.60
N VAL A 36 -6.04 -7.64 2.31
CA VAL A 36 -6.76 -7.64 3.58
C VAL A 36 -8.21 -7.24 3.31
N ILE A 37 -9.10 -8.19 3.55
CA ILE A 37 -10.56 -8.00 3.45
C ILE A 37 -11.17 -7.88 4.85
N GLY A 38 -12.37 -7.33 4.93
CA GLY A 38 -13.14 -7.16 6.18
C GLY A 38 -14.03 -5.93 6.12
N ASP A 39 -14.93 -5.78 7.07
CA ASP A 39 -15.93 -4.73 7.11
C ASP A 39 -15.32 -3.31 7.15
N ASN A 40 -16.13 -2.32 6.79
CA ASN A 40 -15.72 -0.93 6.92
C ASN A 40 -15.52 -0.57 8.39
N GLY A 41 -14.39 0.10 8.68
CA GLY A 41 -14.04 0.50 10.04
C GLY A 41 -13.46 -0.61 10.93
N VAL A 42 -13.21 -1.82 10.40
CA VAL A 42 -12.65 -2.94 11.17
C VAL A 42 -11.15 -2.76 11.51
N GLY A 43 -10.45 -1.81 10.88
CA GLY A 43 -9.04 -1.52 11.18
C GLY A 43 -8.06 -1.75 10.02
N LYS A 44 -8.52 -2.06 8.79
CA LYS A 44 -7.64 -2.30 7.62
C LYS A 44 -6.65 -1.16 7.39
N SER A 45 -7.15 0.07 7.27
CA SER A 45 -6.30 1.27 7.08
C SER A 45 -5.37 1.51 8.26
N THR A 46 -5.83 1.22 9.49
CA THR A 46 -5.01 1.33 10.70
C THR A 46 -3.83 0.35 10.65
N LEU A 47 -4.08 -0.89 10.25
CA LEU A 47 -3.03 -1.89 10.07
C LEU A 47 -2.00 -1.42 9.05
N LEU A 48 -2.42 -0.99 7.86
CA LEU A 48 -1.50 -0.50 6.83
C LEU A 48 -0.68 0.70 7.31
N ARG A 49 -1.29 1.65 8.04
CA ARG A 49 -0.57 2.81 8.59
C ARG A 49 0.45 2.42 9.65
N ILE A 50 0.17 1.42 10.49
CA ILE A 50 1.15 0.89 11.44
C ILE A 50 2.33 0.28 10.70
N LEU A 51 2.09 -0.54 9.67
CA LEU A 51 3.15 -1.12 8.85
C LEU A 51 4.02 -0.06 8.16
N ALA A 52 3.43 1.06 7.76
CA ALA A 52 4.14 2.20 7.16
C ALA A 52 4.86 3.11 8.18
N GLY A 53 4.74 2.84 9.48
CA GLY A 53 5.26 3.72 10.54
C GLY A 53 4.58 5.09 10.60
N LEU A 54 3.34 5.19 10.10
CA LEU A 54 2.51 6.39 10.12
C LEU A 54 1.57 6.45 11.32
N GLU A 55 1.44 5.33 12.03
CA GLU A 55 0.62 5.21 13.23
C GLU A 55 1.32 4.36 14.27
N THR A 56 1.24 4.77 15.54
CA THR A 56 1.81 4.03 16.66
C THR A 56 0.89 2.91 17.13
N ALA A 57 1.48 1.79 17.53
CA ALA A 57 0.80 0.66 18.16
C ALA A 57 1.73 0.00 19.19
N GLN A 58 1.17 -0.82 20.08
CA GLN A 58 1.96 -1.77 20.84
C GLN A 58 2.34 -2.92 19.92
N VAL A 59 3.62 -3.24 19.83
CA VAL A 59 4.16 -4.30 18.97
C VAL A 59 5.30 -4.97 19.69
N SER A 60 5.26 -6.30 19.81
CA SER A 60 6.35 -7.05 20.46
C SER A 60 7.58 -7.16 19.58
N LEU A 61 7.38 -7.33 18.27
CA LEU A 61 8.45 -7.47 17.31
C LEU A 61 8.03 -6.90 15.96
N TYR A 62 8.87 -6.08 15.37
CA TYR A 62 8.78 -5.65 13.98
C TYR A 62 10.14 -5.89 13.31
N LYS A 63 10.17 -6.72 12.26
CA LYS A 63 11.36 -6.96 11.45
C LYS A 63 11.10 -6.59 10.00
N PHE A 64 12.10 -5.99 9.37
CA PHE A 64 12.14 -5.75 7.94
C PHE A 64 13.46 -6.30 7.39
N GLU A 65 13.40 -7.22 6.43
CA GLU A 65 14.56 -7.95 5.91
C GLU A 65 15.42 -8.55 7.03
N GLY A 66 14.78 -9.15 8.04
CA GLY A 66 15.43 -9.76 9.19
C GLY A 66 15.93 -8.79 10.27
N ASN A 67 15.99 -7.48 10.00
CA ASN A 67 16.44 -6.46 10.97
C ASN A 67 15.30 -6.01 11.88
N SER A 68 15.51 -6.02 13.19
CA SER A 68 14.53 -5.53 14.17
C SER A 68 14.41 -4.01 14.10
N ILE A 69 13.18 -3.52 14.10
CA ILE A 69 12.83 -2.11 13.92
C ILE A 69 12.02 -1.65 15.13
N SER A 70 12.35 -0.45 15.67
CA SER A 70 11.49 0.23 16.64
C SER A 70 10.47 1.10 15.92
N LEU A 71 9.18 0.91 16.21
CA LEU A 71 8.12 1.77 15.67
C LEU A 71 8.10 3.17 16.30
N GLU A 72 8.65 3.34 17.51
CA GLU A 72 8.78 4.66 18.15
C GLU A 72 9.75 5.56 17.39
N ASN A 73 10.82 4.95 16.85
CA ASN A 73 11.86 5.60 16.05
C ASN A 73 11.91 5.00 14.65
N TYR A 74 10.78 4.98 13.95
CA TYR A 74 10.68 4.38 12.61
C TYR A 74 11.75 4.93 11.67
N PRO A 75 12.71 4.09 11.22
CA PRO A 75 13.90 4.56 10.51
C PRO A 75 13.55 5.23 9.18
N GLN A 76 14.26 6.32 8.87
CA GLN A 76 14.06 7.02 7.61
C GLN A 76 14.31 6.13 6.39
N VAL A 77 15.20 5.13 6.50
CA VAL A 77 15.47 4.17 5.43
C VAL A 77 14.22 3.37 5.07
N LEU A 78 13.40 2.96 6.04
CA LEU A 78 12.16 2.23 5.78
C LEU A 78 11.10 3.07 5.08
N ARG A 79 11.07 4.37 5.31
CA ARG A 79 10.19 5.31 4.58
C ARG A 79 10.51 5.37 3.09
N ARG A 80 11.67 4.85 2.68
CA ARG A 80 12.06 4.71 1.28
C ARG A 80 11.67 3.36 0.69
N GLU A 81 11.60 2.32 1.54
CA GLU A 81 11.35 0.94 1.15
C GLU A 81 9.88 0.54 1.27
N ILE A 82 9.10 1.25 2.09
CA ILE A 82 7.67 1.01 2.32
C ILE A 82 6.90 2.27 1.93
N ILE A 83 6.05 2.16 0.92
CA ILE A 83 5.24 3.29 0.43
C ILE A 83 3.76 3.00 0.65
N TYR A 84 3.12 3.91 1.38
CA TYR A 84 1.68 3.89 1.62
C TYR A 84 0.95 4.82 0.64
N VAL A 85 -0.04 4.27 -0.06
CA VAL A 85 -0.93 5.01 -0.96
C VAL A 85 -2.30 5.10 -0.33
N HIS A 86 -2.72 6.32 -0.04
CA HIS A 86 -3.99 6.64 0.59
C HIS A 86 -5.19 6.37 -0.31
N GLN A 87 -6.35 6.07 0.28
CA GLN A 87 -7.65 6.00 -0.38
C GLN A 87 -8.00 7.32 -1.10
N HIS A 88 -7.72 8.47 -0.47
CA HIS A 88 -7.87 9.80 -1.05
C HIS A 88 -6.51 10.47 -1.16
N PRO A 89 -5.78 10.28 -2.29
CA PRO A 89 -4.43 10.78 -2.40
C PRO A 89 -4.39 12.31 -2.40
N TYR A 90 -3.58 12.86 -1.51
CA TYR A 90 -3.24 14.27 -1.56
C TYR A 90 -2.17 14.53 -2.63
N LEU A 91 -2.43 15.49 -3.50
CA LEU A 91 -1.45 16.00 -4.45
C LEU A 91 -0.99 17.39 -4.04
N PHE A 92 0.32 17.62 -4.12
CA PHE A 92 0.92 18.92 -3.85
C PHE A 92 0.48 19.94 -4.88
N LYS A 93 0.47 21.23 -4.52
CA LYS A 93 0.16 22.36 -5.40
C LYS A 93 1.32 22.64 -6.37
N THR A 94 1.64 21.65 -7.23
CA THR A 94 2.64 21.70 -8.29
C THR A 94 2.10 20.90 -9.48
N SER A 95 2.83 20.80 -10.61
CA SER A 95 2.40 20.00 -11.76
C SER A 95 2.32 18.50 -11.43
N VAL A 96 1.74 17.71 -12.34
CA VAL A 96 1.75 16.23 -12.23
C VAL A 96 3.19 15.71 -12.21
N THR A 97 4.03 16.19 -13.12
CA THR A 97 5.49 15.91 -13.13
C THR A 97 6.13 16.24 -11.78
N GLY A 98 5.81 17.43 -11.21
CA GLY A 98 6.32 17.85 -9.90
C GLY A 98 5.90 16.95 -8.76
N ASN A 99 4.65 16.44 -8.78
CA ASN A 99 4.15 15.47 -7.80
C ASN A 99 4.90 14.14 -7.87
N ILE A 100 5.10 13.59 -9.07
CA ILE A 100 5.80 12.32 -9.28
C ILE A 100 7.28 12.46 -8.93
N ALA A 101 7.91 13.58 -9.32
CA ALA A 101 9.33 13.86 -9.04
C ALA A 101 9.65 14.10 -7.56
N TYR A 102 8.65 14.36 -6.72
CA TYR A 102 8.86 14.83 -5.33
C TYR A 102 9.76 13.90 -4.52
N GLY A 103 9.44 12.61 -4.48
CA GLY A 103 10.22 11.63 -3.71
C GLY A 103 11.62 11.41 -4.29
N LEU A 104 11.79 11.46 -5.60
CA LEU A 104 13.12 11.36 -6.27
C LEU A 104 14.00 12.57 -5.92
N LYS A 105 13.42 13.79 -5.86
CA LYS A 105 14.14 14.98 -5.40
C LYS A 105 14.59 14.83 -3.95
N ALA A 106 13.73 14.34 -3.06
CA ALA A 106 14.06 14.09 -1.66
C ALA A 106 15.14 13.01 -1.47
N ARG A 107 15.30 12.09 -2.45
CA ARG A 107 16.37 11.10 -2.51
C ARG A 107 17.66 11.62 -3.13
N GLY A 108 17.69 12.86 -3.63
CA GLY A 108 18.84 13.47 -4.28
C GLY A 108 19.13 12.94 -5.68
N ILE A 109 18.16 12.37 -6.39
CA ILE A 109 18.34 11.84 -7.75
C ILE A 109 18.64 13.00 -8.71
N PRO A 110 19.74 12.92 -9.52
CA PRO A 110 20.12 13.96 -10.47
C PRO A 110 19.04 14.28 -11.50
N GLY A 111 19.00 15.54 -11.98
CA GLY A 111 17.97 16.05 -12.90
C GLY A 111 17.70 15.15 -14.11
N PRO A 112 18.70 14.85 -14.96
CA PRO A 112 18.47 14.06 -16.17
C PRO A 112 17.94 12.65 -15.88
N GLN A 113 18.48 11.97 -14.88
CA GLN A 113 18.00 10.64 -14.45
C GLN A 113 16.58 10.71 -13.88
N ARG A 114 16.32 11.71 -13.03
CA ARG A 114 14.99 11.93 -12.45
C ARG A 114 13.95 12.17 -13.53
N ASP A 115 14.26 13.02 -14.50
CA ASP A 115 13.33 13.41 -15.56
C ASP A 115 12.96 12.20 -16.45
N ALA A 116 13.93 11.32 -16.73
CA ALA A 116 13.70 10.06 -17.42
C ALA A 116 12.76 9.13 -16.63
N LEU A 117 13.04 8.93 -15.33
CA LEU A 117 12.20 8.08 -14.43
C LEU A 117 10.78 8.64 -14.30
N VAL A 118 10.64 9.96 -14.19
CA VAL A 118 9.32 10.61 -14.09
C VAL A 118 8.53 10.42 -15.39
N LYS A 119 9.17 10.60 -16.55
CA LYS A 119 8.55 10.38 -17.85
C LYS A 119 8.01 8.95 -17.98
N GLU A 120 8.85 7.96 -17.67
CA GLU A 120 8.46 6.55 -17.67
C GLU A 120 7.26 6.28 -16.72
N ALA A 121 7.29 6.83 -15.51
CA ALA A 121 6.19 6.66 -14.56
C ALA A 121 4.88 7.33 -15.03
N MET A 122 4.96 8.48 -15.71
CA MET A 122 3.81 9.16 -16.30
C MET A 122 3.20 8.34 -17.44
N GLU A 123 4.03 7.79 -18.32
CA GLU A 123 3.63 6.91 -19.42
C GLU A 123 2.98 5.63 -18.86
N TRP A 124 3.62 4.99 -17.87
CA TRP A 124 3.09 3.81 -17.20
C TRP A 124 1.69 4.04 -16.61
N ALA A 125 1.46 5.20 -15.97
CA ALA A 125 0.19 5.56 -15.34
C ALA A 125 -0.85 6.14 -16.33
N GLY A 126 -0.49 6.41 -17.59
CA GLY A 126 -1.36 7.06 -18.56
C GLY A 126 -1.77 8.48 -18.14
N VAL A 127 -0.83 9.26 -17.57
CA VAL A 127 -1.08 10.62 -17.07
C VAL A 127 -0.23 11.69 -17.77
N THR A 128 0.44 11.35 -18.87
CA THR A 128 1.34 12.27 -19.60
C THR A 128 0.61 13.52 -20.11
N ASN A 129 -0.64 13.37 -20.53
CA ASN A 129 -1.48 14.47 -21.02
C ASN A 129 -2.01 15.38 -19.91
N LEU A 130 -1.77 15.05 -18.63
CA LEU A 130 -2.32 15.76 -17.47
C LEU A 130 -1.33 16.76 -16.85
N ASP A 131 -0.10 16.87 -17.34
CA ASP A 131 0.93 17.70 -16.69
C ASP A 131 0.56 19.19 -16.61
N HIS A 132 -0.18 19.69 -17.60
CA HIS A 132 -0.67 21.06 -17.64
C HIS A 132 -1.94 21.28 -16.80
N VAL A 133 -2.58 20.21 -16.29
CA VAL A 133 -3.80 20.30 -15.50
C VAL A 133 -3.43 20.56 -14.04
N PRO A 134 -3.96 21.62 -13.39
CA PRO A 134 -3.76 21.81 -11.95
C PRO A 134 -4.26 20.60 -11.15
N PRO A 135 -3.50 20.09 -10.18
CA PRO A 135 -3.87 18.88 -9.42
C PRO A 135 -5.25 18.94 -8.76
N GLN A 136 -5.71 20.15 -8.42
CA GLN A 136 -7.03 20.37 -7.81
C GLN A 136 -8.19 20.07 -8.79
N LYS A 137 -7.94 20.21 -10.10
CA LYS A 137 -8.93 19.99 -11.18
C LYS A 137 -8.93 18.54 -11.69
N LEU A 138 -7.99 17.71 -11.25
CA LEU A 138 -7.95 16.29 -11.60
C LEU A 138 -9.14 15.56 -10.96
N SER A 139 -9.74 14.65 -11.71
CA SER A 139 -10.74 13.70 -11.21
C SER A 139 -10.16 12.79 -10.13
N GLY A 140 -11.01 12.05 -9.40
CA GLY A 140 -10.58 11.07 -8.40
C GLY A 140 -9.66 10.00 -8.99
N GLY A 141 -10.02 9.44 -10.13
CA GLY A 141 -9.22 8.43 -10.82
C GLY A 141 -7.88 8.95 -11.34
N GLU A 142 -7.85 10.17 -11.88
CA GLU A 142 -6.60 10.80 -12.31
C GLU A 142 -5.65 11.03 -11.11
N LYS A 143 -6.17 11.54 -9.99
CA LYS A 143 -5.40 11.68 -8.74
C LYS A 143 -4.85 10.35 -8.27
N GLN A 144 -5.65 9.28 -8.34
CA GLN A 144 -5.23 7.94 -7.96
C GLN A 144 -4.09 7.43 -8.85
N ARG A 145 -4.19 7.58 -10.18
CA ARG A 145 -3.13 7.19 -11.10
C ARG A 145 -1.84 8.00 -10.89
N VAL A 146 -1.95 9.31 -10.65
CA VAL A 146 -0.77 10.14 -10.28
C VAL A 146 -0.14 9.68 -8.97
N ALA A 147 -0.94 9.30 -7.97
CA ALA A 147 -0.43 8.79 -6.70
C ALA A 147 0.28 7.44 -6.86
N LEU A 148 -0.25 6.54 -7.69
CA LEU A 148 0.39 5.26 -8.02
C LEU A 148 1.70 5.48 -8.78
N ALA A 149 1.74 6.41 -9.76
CA ALA A 149 2.99 6.79 -10.45
C ALA A 149 4.03 7.35 -9.49
N ARG A 150 3.60 8.23 -8.56
CA ARG A 150 4.46 8.80 -7.50
C ARG A 150 5.02 7.74 -6.57
N ALA A 151 4.27 6.69 -6.30
CA ALA A 151 4.72 5.55 -5.51
C ALA A 151 5.68 4.66 -6.32
N LYS A 152 5.29 4.27 -7.55
CA LYS A 152 6.06 3.37 -8.42
C LYS A 152 7.45 3.91 -8.75
N VAL A 153 7.56 5.21 -9.05
CA VAL A 153 8.85 5.82 -9.45
C VAL A 153 9.94 5.69 -8.37
N LEU A 154 9.54 5.48 -7.12
CA LEU A 154 10.43 5.28 -5.99
C LEU A 154 10.95 3.84 -5.88
N ASN A 155 10.36 2.92 -6.62
CA ASN A 155 10.70 1.49 -6.61
C ASN A 155 10.86 0.92 -5.18
N PRO A 156 9.83 1.01 -4.32
CA PRO A 156 9.91 0.49 -2.95
C PRO A 156 9.83 -1.04 -2.95
N LYS A 157 10.25 -1.68 -1.86
CA LYS A 157 10.12 -3.13 -1.67
C LYS A 157 8.69 -3.54 -1.28
N LEU A 158 7.95 -2.65 -0.62
CA LEU A 158 6.58 -2.89 -0.17
C LEU A 158 5.66 -1.74 -0.53
N PHE A 159 4.61 -2.05 -1.29
CA PHE A 159 3.47 -1.15 -1.52
C PHE A 159 2.33 -1.49 -0.55
N LEU A 160 1.83 -0.49 0.14
CA LEU A 160 0.64 -0.56 1.00
C LEU A 160 -0.45 0.29 0.35
N LEU A 161 -1.46 -0.34 -0.24
CA LEU A 161 -2.53 0.33 -0.98
C LEU A 161 -3.83 0.29 -0.17
N ASP A 162 -4.30 1.45 0.26
CA ASP A 162 -5.50 1.56 1.08
C ASP A 162 -6.70 1.97 0.22
N GLU A 163 -7.64 1.05 0.02
CA GLU A 163 -8.88 1.22 -0.75
C GLU A 163 -8.65 1.92 -2.11
N PRO A 164 -7.70 1.43 -2.95
CA PRO A 164 -7.21 2.18 -4.11
C PRO A 164 -8.23 2.40 -5.23
N THR A 165 -9.37 1.72 -5.20
CA THR A 165 -10.46 1.81 -6.18
C THR A 165 -11.74 2.42 -5.63
N ALA A 166 -11.74 2.79 -4.34
CA ALA A 166 -12.92 3.33 -3.70
C ALA A 166 -13.33 4.70 -4.30
N ASN A 167 -14.65 4.88 -4.46
CA ASN A 167 -15.26 6.10 -5.01
C ASN A 167 -14.81 6.49 -6.43
N LEU A 168 -14.28 5.54 -7.20
CA LEU A 168 -13.97 5.73 -8.61
C LEU A 168 -15.16 5.30 -9.48
N ASP A 169 -15.37 6.02 -10.59
CA ASP A 169 -16.26 5.54 -11.65
C ASP A 169 -15.72 4.26 -12.30
N ALA A 170 -16.54 3.60 -13.11
CA ALA A 170 -16.21 2.30 -13.68
C ALA A 170 -14.94 2.31 -14.55
N ASP A 171 -14.71 3.40 -15.31
CA ASP A 171 -13.54 3.50 -16.19
C ASP A 171 -12.27 3.78 -15.40
N ALA A 172 -12.29 4.72 -14.46
CA ALA A 172 -11.17 5.03 -13.58
C ALA A 172 -10.82 3.83 -12.69
N ARG A 173 -11.83 3.10 -12.19
CA ARG A 173 -11.65 1.87 -11.43
C ARG A 173 -10.90 0.81 -12.26
N ARG A 174 -11.35 0.52 -13.47
CA ARG A 174 -10.73 -0.45 -14.39
C ARG A 174 -9.27 -0.08 -14.68
N GLN A 175 -9.00 1.20 -15.01
CA GLN A 175 -7.64 1.68 -15.27
C GLN A 175 -6.74 1.54 -14.01
N THR A 176 -7.27 1.83 -12.82
CA THR A 176 -6.53 1.68 -11.56
C THR A 176 -6.20 0.22 -11.28
N ILE A 177 -7.15 -0.71 -11.48
CA ILE A 177 -6.92 -2.15 -11.34
C ILE A 177 -5.81 -2.63 -12.27
N GLN A 178 -5.82 -2.21 -13.56
CA GLN A 178 -4.76 -2.54 -14.50
C GLN A 178 -3.37 -2.05 -14.05
N LEU A 179 -3.28 -0.86 -13.46
CA LEU A 179 -2.02 -0.37 -12.91
C LEU A 179 -1.55 -1.20 -11.71
N ILE A 180 -2.48 -1.59 -10.82
CA ILE A 180 -2.17 -2.45 -9.67
C ILE A 180 -1.71 -3.83 -10.15
N GLN A 181 -2.35 -4.41 -11.16
CA GLN A 181 -1.90 -5.67 -11.78
C GLN A 181 -0.46 -5.59 -12.29
N ARG A 182 -0.09 -4.48 -12.95
CA ARG A 182 1.28 -4.24 -13.42
C ARG A 182 2.25 -4.08 -12.24
N LEU A 183 1.89 -3.36 -11.17
CA LEU A 183 2.70 -3.29 -9.95
C LEU A 183 2.98 -4.68 -9.37
N CYS A 184 1.98 -5.54 -9.39
CA CYS A 184 2.11 -6.91 -8.92
C CYS A 184 3.06 -7.77 -9.77
N GLN A 185 3.37 -7.40 -11.00
CA GLN A 185 4.29 -8.14 -11.88
C GLN A 185 5.77 -7.78 -11.67
N ASP A 186 6.05 -6.63 -11.05
CA ASP A 186 7.40 -6.05 -10.89
C ASP A 186 8.21 -6.67 -9.72
N ASN A 187 7.89 -7.88 -9.27
CA ASN A 187 8.57 -8.57 -8.15
C ASN A 187 8.59 -7.78 -6.83
N ASN A 188 7.72 -6.80 -6.66
CA ASN A 188 7.51 -6.05 -5.42
C ASN A 188 6.52 -6.79 -4.52
N CYS A 189 6.63 -6.61 -3.22
CA CYS A 189 5.57 -7.00 -2.30
C CYS A 189 4.44 -5.96 -2.36
N VAL A 190 3.20 -6.41 -2.53
CA VAL A 190 2.02 -5.53 -2.56
C VAL A 190 1.00 -6.02 -1.53
N LEU A 191 0.61 -5.17 -0.60
CA LEU A 191 -0.48 -5.41 0.34
C LEU A 191 -1.60 -4.40 0.08
N ILE A 192 -2.79 -4.90 -0.24
CA ILE A 192 -3.97 -4.10 -0.56
C ILE A 192 -5.00 -4.28 0.55
N ALA A 193 -5.48 -3.18 1.14
CA ALA A 193 -6.71 -3.21 1.93
C ALA A 193 -7.87 -2.79 1.02
N CYS A 194 -8.83 -3.66 0.77
CA CYS A 194 -9.99 -3.35 -0.05
C CYS A 194 -11.15 -4.33 0.15
N HIS A 195 -12.30 -3.96 -0.43
CA HIS A 195 -13.47 -4.82 -0.61
C HIS A 195 -13.85 -4.98 -2.09
N ASP A 196 -12.97 -4.57 -3.00
CA ASP A 196 -13.17 -4.67 -4.43
C ASP A 196 -12.96 -6.11 -4.92
N TYR A 197 -14.03 -6.74 -5.43
CA TYR A 197 -14.03 -8.13 -5.85
C TYR A 197 -12.98 -8.44 -6.94
N GLU A 198 -12.73 -7.53 -7.88
CA GLU A 198 -11.74 -7.74 -8.94
C GLU A 198 -10.31 -7.74 -8.37
N LEU A 199 -10.00 -6.84 -7.42
CA LEU A 199 -8.69 -6.82 -6.75
C LEU A 199 -8.48 -8.05 -5.87
N ILE A 200 -9.52 -8.47 -5.14
CA ILE A 200 -9.48 -9.66 -4.27
C ILE A 200 -9.20 -10.93 -5.10
N ASN A 201 -9.72 -11.00 -6.32
CA ASN A 201 -9.59 -12.16 -7.20
C ASN A 201 -8.45 -12.05 -8.23
N LEU A 202 -7.51 -11.13 -8.05
CA LEU A 202 -6.30 -11.09 -8.89
C LEU A 202 -5.51 -12.40 -8.78
N PRO A 203 -4.88 -12.87 -9.86
CA PRO A 203 -4.07 -14.09 -9.84
C PRO A 203 -2.98 -14.04 -8.75
N HIS A 204 -2.81 -15.14 -8.02
CA HIS A 204 -1.81 -15.31 -6.95
C HIS A 204 -1.96 -14.33 -5.78
N MET A 205 -3.15 -13.78 -5.55
CA MET A 205 -3.45 -12.95 -4.40
C MET A 205 -3.65 -13.84 -3.15
N ARG A 206 -2.83 -13.62 -2.12
CA ARG A 206 -3.01 -14.24 -0.81
C ARG A 206 -3.98 -13.42 0.01
N ARG A 207 -5.08 -14.03 0.41
CA ARG A 207 -6.15 -13.35 1.13
C ARG A 207 -6.00 -13.49 2.63
N MET A 208 -6.26 -12.39 3.33
CA MET A 208 -6.33 -12.33 4.78
C MET A 208 -7.60 -11.61 5.18
N THR A 209 -8.30 -12.14 6.18
CA THR A 209 -9.52 -11.52 6.70
C THR A 209 -9.24 -10.85 8.03
N LEU A 210 -9.53 -9.55 8.11
CA LEU A 210 -9.50 -8.80 9.37
C LEU A 210 -10.93 -8.72 9.93
N SER A 211 -11.13 -9.34 11.08
CA SER A 211 -12.43 -9.35 11.78
C SER A 211 -12.21 -9.26 13.29
N ASN A 212 -12.99 -8.43 13.98
CA ASN A 212 -12.91 -8.24 15.43
C ASN A 212 -11.46 -7.97 15.93
N GLY A 213 -10.70 -7.22 15.15
CA GLY A 213 -9.31 -6.89 15.44
C GLY A 213 -8.29 -7.98 15.12
N ARG A 214 -8.72 -9.18 14.76
CA ARG A 214 -7.86 -10.33 14.45
C ARG A 214 -7.67 -10.48 12.95
N LEU A 215 -6.44 -10.77 12.54
CA LEU A 215 -6.07 -11.05 11.15
C LEU A 215 -5.91 -12.57 10.97
N MET A 216 -6.65 -13.14 10.03
CA MET A 216 -6.65 -14.57 9.74
C MET A 216 -6.33 -14.79 8.25
N PRO A 217 -5.37 -15.67 7.89
CA PRO A 217 -5.20 -16.10 6.52
C PRO A 217 -6.43 -16.92 6.05
N GLU A 218 -6.74 -16.87 4.75
CA GLU A 218 -7.91 -17.57 4.19
C GLU A 218 -7.86 -19.10 4.45
N ASP A 219 -6.66 -19.69 4.40
CA ASP A 219 -6.47 -21.12 4.64
C ASP A 219 -6.85 -21.55 6.07
N ALA A 220 -6.83 -20.61 7.03
CA ALA A 220 -7.24 -20.89 8.41
C ALA A 220 -8.77 -20.85 8.60
N ILE A 221 -9.50 -20.13 7.75
CA ILE A 221 -10.97 -20.04 7.81
C ILE A 221 -11.62 -21.33 7.33
N ALA A 222 -11.09 -21.92 6.26
CA ALA A 222 -11.59 -23.20 5.72
C ALA A 222 -11.47 -24.36 6.74
N SER A 223 -10.52 -24.28 7.67
CA SER A 223 -10.34 -25.30 8.72
C SER A 223 -11.30 -25.14 9.89
N HIS A 224 -11.86 -23.94 10.13
CA HIS A 224 -12.82 -23.70 11.20
C HIS A 224 -14.27 -23.99 10.80
N GLU A 225 -14.63 -23.84 9.52
CA GLU A 225 -15.99 -24.18 9.04
C GLU A 225 -16.21 -25.70 8.89
N GLN A 226 -15.15 -26.50 8.85
CA GLN A 226 -15.25 -27.97 8.82
C GLN A 226 -15.25 -28.62 10.22
N ALA A 227 -15.12 -27.82 11.29
CA ALA A 227 -15.04 -28.30 12.68
C ALA A 227 -16.29 -27.94 13.53
N VAL A 228 -17.40 -27.51 12.90
CA VAL A 228 -18.71 -27.25 13.58
C VAL A 228 -19.79 -28.22 13.11
#